data_a0005ca5492aebd2e3227b78b6699561
#
_entry.id   a0005ca5492aebd2e3227b78b6699561
#
_cell.length_a   1.000
_cell.length_b   1.000
_cell.length_c   1.000
_cell.angle_alpha   90.00
_cell.angle_beta   90.00
_cell.angle_gamma   90.00
#
_symmetry.space_group_name_H-M   'P 1'
#
loop_
_entity.id
_entity.type
_entity.pdbx_description
1 polymer ?
#
loop_
_entity_poly.entity_id
_entity_poly.type
_entity_poly.pdbx_seq_one_letter_code
_entity_poly.pdbx_strand_id
1 'polypeptide(L)'
;IQNELQVREQRLGETEEYRERIEACGMNESAHDKAMSELRRLDRVPSNSPEGMVLRDYLDCLVELPWNMLTEDYLDVVDATSRLENEHFGLEKVKTRVLDHLAVRQLKGATRGPILCFVGPPGVGKTSIARSIAHAMGRKFVKIALGGVRDEAEIRGHRKTYVGAMPGRLMQGLRQCGSRNPVVVLDE
;
A
#
# COMPACT_ATOMS: atom_id res chain seq x y z
N ILE A 1 -43.89 -1.68 7.22
CA ILE A 1 -43.93 -0.93 5.94
C ILE A 1 -43.01 0.30 6.03
N GLN A 2 -43.16 1.24 6.99
CA GLN A 2 -42.29 2.41 7.10
C GLN A 2 -40.84 2.05 7.43
N ASN A 3 -40.56 1.13 8.35
CA ASN A 3 -39.21 0.64 8.65
C ASN A 3 -38.55 -0.07 7.45
N GLU A 4 -39.33 -0.81 6.68
CA GLU A 4 -38.80 -1.51 5.48
C GLU A 4 -38.44 -0.52 4.37
N LEU A 5 -39.23 0.55 4.21
CA LEU A 5 -38.92 1.61 3.25
C LEU A 5 -37.64 2.37 3.66
N GLN A 6 -37.49 2.75 4.91
CA GLN A 6 -36.29 3.40 5.42
C GLN A 6 -35.05 2.53 5.26
N VAL A 7 -35.10 1.23 5.58
CA VAL A 7 -33.97 0.30 5.40
C VAL A 7 -33.64 0.17 3.92
N ARG A 8 -34.62 0.18 3.02
CA ARG A 8 -34.37 0.09 1.58
C ARG A 8 -33.75 1.38 1.02
N GLU A 9 -34.21 2.55 1.47
CA GLU A 9 -33.62 3.84 1.09
C GLU A 9 -32.18 3.98 1.57
N GLN A 10 -31.88 3.59 2.81
CA GLN A 10 -30.51 3.57 3.34
C GLN A 10 -29.59 2.64 2.53
N ARG A 11 -30.07 1.46 2.13
CA ARG A 11 -29.29 0.52 1.30
C ARG A 11 -29.01 1.08 -0.09
N LEU A 12 -29.98 1.71 -0.71
CA LEU A 12 -29.81 2.35 -2.02
C LEU A 12 -28.79 3.48 -1.94
N GLY A 13 -28.83 4.29 -0.88
CA GLY A 13 -27.84 5.34 -0.63
C GLY A 13 -26.44 4.80 -0.42
N GLU A 14 -26.27 3.75 0.39
CA GLU A 14 -24.99 3.09 0.63
C GLU A 14 -24.41 2.49 -0.67
N THR A 15 -25.24 1.81 -1.46
CA THR A 15 -24.79 1.19 -2.71
C THR A 15 -24.36 2.23 -3.73
N GLU A 16 -25.06 3.37 -3.81
CA GLU A 16 -24.71 4.47 -4.71
C GLU A 16 -23.42 5.16 -4.26
N GLU A 17 -23.22 5.40 -2.96
CA GLU A 17 -21.98 5.93 -2.41
C GLU A 17 -20.78 5.04 -2.76
N TYR A 18 -20.88 3.72 -2.58
CA TYR A 18 -19.81 2.80 -2.99
C TYR A 18 -19.56 2.84 -4.49
N ARG A 19 -20.59 2.95 -5.32
CA ARG A 19 -20.44 3.06 -6.77
C ARG A 19 -19.63 4.29 -7.14
N GLU A 20 -20.00 5.45 -6.62
CA GLU A 20 -19.28 6.70 -6.85
C GLU A 20 -17.81 6.61 -6.41
N ARG A 21 -17.54 6.02 -5.24
CA ARG A 21 -16.18 5.82 -4.73
C ARG A 21 -15.37 4.86 -5.63
N ILE A 22 -15.97 3.78 -6.13
CA ILE A 22 -15.34 2.83 -7.04
C ILE A 22 -14.98 3.51 -8.37
N GLU A 23 -15.87 4.31 -8.92
CA GLU A 23 -15.64 5.05 -10.17
C GLU A 23 -14.57 6.14 -10.00
N ALA A 24 -14.54 6.83 -8.87
CA ALA A 24 -13.62 7.92 -8.59
C ALA A 24 -12.19 7.46 -8.24
N CYS A 25 -11.99 6.29 -7.65
CA CYS A 25 -10.69 5.88 -7.11
C CYS A 25 -9.66 5.49 -8.18
N GLY A 26 -10.08 5.29 -9.44
CA GLY A 26 -9.18 5.02 -10.58
C GLY A 26 -8.56 3.63 -10.58
N MET A 27 -9.30 2.63 -10.16
CA MET A 27 -8.92 1.21 -10.26
C MET A 27 -8.62 0.80 -11.69
N ASN A 28 -7.78 -0.23 -11.87
CA ASN A 28 -7.67 -0.89 -13.16
C ASN A 28 -8.97 -1.69 -13.45
N GLU A 29 -9.20 -2.01 -14.72
CA GLU A 29 -10.41 -2.68 -15.21
C GLU A 29 -10.75 -3.96 -14.42
N SER A 30 -9.76 -4.82 -14.18
CA SER A 30 -9.96 -6.07 -13.45
C SER A 30 -10.39 -5.86 -11.99
N ALA A 31 -9.82 -4.85 -11.30
CA ALA A 31 -10.19 -4.52 -9.92
C ALA A 31 -11.58 -3.85 -9.87
N HIS A 32 -11.87 -2.98 -10.83
CA HIS A 32 -13.15 -2.32 -10.98
C HIS A 32 -14.28 -3.34 -11.19
N ASP A 33 -14.12 -4.26 -12.13
CA ASP A 33 -15.11 -5.32 -12.39
C ASP A 33 -15.36 -6.18 -11.15
N LYS A 34 -14.28 -6.47 -10.41
CA LYS A 34 -14.38 -7.21 -9.16
C LYS A 34 -15.13 -6.42 -8.09
N ALA A 35 -14.80 -5.14 -7.90
CA ALA A 35 -15.49 -4.27 -6.95
C ALA A 35 -16.98 -4.15 -7.29
N MET A 36 -17.33 -3.93 -8.56
CA MET A 36 -18.72 -3.87 -9.01
C MET A 36 -19.47 -5.20 -8.83
N SER A 37 -18.80 -6.32 -8.99
CA SER A 37 -19.38 -7.65 -8.73
C SER A 37 -19.70 -7.85 -7.26
N GLU A 38 -18.80 -7.43 -6.35
CA GLU A 38 -19.03 -7.53 -4.90
C GLU A 38 -20.10 -6.51 -4.42
N LEU A 39 -20.14 -5.32 -5.03
CA LEU A 39 -21.19 -4.33 -4.77
C LEU A 39 -22.58 -4.88 -5.12
N ARG A 40 -22.73 -5.51 -6.29
CA ARG A 40 -23.99 -6.20 -6.66
C ARG A 40 -24.36 -7.32 -5.70
N ARG A 41 -23.36 -7.95 -5.07
CA ARG A 41 -23.59 -8.97 -4.05
C ARG A 41 -24.03 -8.34 -2.73
N LEU A 42 -23.43 -7.23 -2.33
CA LEU A 42 -23.80 -6.47 -1.13
C LEU A 42 -25.26 -6.03 -1.21
N ASP A 43 -25.74 -5.59 -2.38
CA ASP A 43 -27.13 -5.18 -2.60
C ASP A 43 -28.15 -6.30 -2.35
N ARG A 44 -27.76 -7.57 -2.48
CA ARG A 44 -28.62 -8.75 -2.29
C ARG A 44 -28.62 -9.30 -0.87
N VAL A 45 -27.63 -8.94 -0.08
CA VAL A 45 -27.41 -9.50 1.27
C VAL A 45 -28.08 -8.59 2.31
N PRO A 46 -28.68 -9.12 3.39
CA PRO A 46 -29.26 -8.30 4.45
C PRO A 46 -28.20 -7.39 5.09
N SER A 47 -28.55 -6.13 5.36
CA SER A 47 -27.62 -5.09 5.85
C SER A 47 -26.90 -5.48 7.13
N ASN A 48 -27.55 -6.21 8.04
CA ASN A 48 -27.00 -6.61 9.34
C ASN A 48 -26.43 -8.04 9.34
N SER A 49 -26.17 -8.62 8.15
CA SER A 49 -25.60 -9.96 8.08
C SER A 49 -24.08 -9.93 8.23
N PRO A 50 -23.46 -10.97 8.81
CA PRO A 50 -22.00 -11.11 8.84
C PRO A 50 -21.37 -11.06 7.44
N GLU A 51 -22.06 -11.59 6.44
CA GLU A 51 -21.63 -11.52 5.05
C GLU A 51 -21.61 -10.08 4.52
N GLY A 52 -22.61 -9.26 4.87
CA GLY A 52 -22.64 -7.85 4.51
C GLY A 52 -21.46 -7.08 5.11
N MET A 53 -21.07 -7.35 6.36
CA MET A 53 -19.89 -6.74 6.98
C MET A 53 -18.61 -7.09 6.22
N VAL A 54 -18.40 -8.36 5.91
CA VAL A 54 -17.21 -8.81 5.15
C VAL A 54 -17.13 -8.16 3.76
N LEU A 55 -18.28 -7.97 3.10
CA LEU A 55 -18.34 -7.31 1.80
C LEU A 55 -18.00 -5.81 1.90
N ARG A 56 -18.48 -5.12 2.93
CA ARG A 56 -18.14 -3.72 3.20
C ARG A 56 -16.66 -3.56 3.48
N ASP A 57 -16.11 -4.34 4.41
CA ASP A 57 -14.68 -4.30 4.75
C ASP A 57 -13.80 -4.52 3.51
N TYR A 58 -14.23 -5.41 2.62
CA TYR A 58 -13.53 -5.66 1.37
C TYR A 58 -13.64 -4.50 0.38
N LEU A 59 -14.82 -3.92 0.20
CA LEU A 59 -15.03 -2.76 -0.67
C LEU A 59 -14.31 -1.53 -0.13
N ASP A 60 -14.35 -1.27 1.17
CA ASP A 60 -13.59 -0.20 1.81
C ASP A 60 -12.10 -0.36 1.58
N CYS A 61 -11.58 -1.56 1.75
CA CYS A 61 -10.18 -1.84 1.47
C CYS A 61 -9.82 -1.52 0.00
N LEU A 62 -10.67 -1.88 -0.95
CA LEU A 62 -10.42 -1.63 -2.38
C LEU A 62 -10.47 -0.13 -2.72
N VAL A 63 -11.46 0.62 -2.23
CA VAL A 63 -11.62 2.04 -2.58
C VAL A 63 -10.61 2.95 -1.88
N GLU A 64 -10.05 2.51 -0.75
CA GLU A 64 -9.03 3.26 -0.01
C GLU A 64 -7.60 3.03 -0.51
N LEU A 65 -7.38 2.04 -1.40
CA LEU A 65 -6.07 1.84 -2.00
C LEU A 65 -5.73 3.00 -2.97
N PRO A 66 -4.46 3.45 -2.98
CA PRO A 66 -4.02 4.57 -3.79
C PRO A 66 -3.78 4.17 -5.26
N TRP A 67 -4.83 3.80 -6.01
CA TRP A 67 -4.73 3.26 -7.37
C TRP A 67 -3.97 4.16 -8.35
N ASN A 68 -4.23 5.47 -8.32
CA ASN A 68 -3.64 6.47 -9.22
C ASN A 68 -2.77 7.52 -8.50
N MET A 69 -2.57 7.35 -7.18
CA MET A 69 -1.80 8.31 -6.38
C MET A 69 -0.31 7.96 -6.45
N LEU A 70 0.38 8.53 -7.41
CA LEU A 70 1.83 8.41 -7.56
C LEU A 70 2.52 9.65 -7.00
N THR A 71 3.64 9.46 -6.31
CA THR A 71 4.61 10.53 -6.06
C THR A 71 5.53 10.63 -7.27
N GLU A 72 5.85 11.86 -7.68
CA GLU A 72 6.85 12.10 -8.73
C GLU A 72 8.23 11.69 -8.22
N ASP A 73 8.94 10.90 -9.01
CA ASP A 73 10.30 10.49 -8.67
C ASP A 73 11.24 11.68 -8.89
N TYR A 74 11.84 12.13 -7.82
CA TYR A 74 12.95 13.09 -7.86
C TYR A 74 14.26 12.31 -7.74
N LEU A 75 14.91 12.07 -8.87
CA LEU A 75 16.14 11.29 -8.94
C LEU A 75 17.31 12.22 -9.33
N ASP A 76 17.75 13.05 -8.40
CA ASP A 76 19.02 13.79 -8.51
C ASP A 76 20.09 13.09 -7.68
N VAL A 77 21.08 12.48 -8.36
CA VAL A 77 22.15 11.75 -7.71
C VAL A 77 23.03 12.67 -6.87
N VAL A 78 23.18 13.96 -7.23
CA VAL A 78 23.99 14.92 -6.49
C VAL A 78 23.30 15.28 -5.17
N ASP A 79 22.00 15.56 -5.21
CA ASP A 79 21.21 15.81 -4.00
C ASP A 79 21.14 14.56 -3.11
N ALA A 80 20.93 13.39 -3.70
CA ALA A 80 20.96 12.12 -2.98
C ALA A 80 22.30 11.87 -2.27
N THR A 81 23.41 12.18 -2.93
CA THR A 81 24.75 12.08 -2.33
C THR A 81 24.87 13.00 -1.12
N SER A 82 24.52 14.26 -1.28
CA SER A 82 24.59 15.27 -0.22
C SER A 82 23.74 14.87 0.99
N ARG A 83 22.54 14.36 0.77
CA ARG A 83 21.65 13.87 1.84
C ARG A 83 22.23 12.66 2.58
N LEU A 84 22.72 11.66 1.84
CA LEU A 84 23.29 10.46 2.44
C LEU A 84 24.55 10.79 3.26
N GLU A 85 25.38 11.76 2.80
CA GLU A 85 26.56 12.22 3.54
C GLU A 85 26.17 12.96 4.84
N ASN A 86 25.17 13.80 4.79
CA ASN A 86 24.70 14.59 5.95
C ASN A 86 23.98 13.74 7.00
N GLU A 87 23.20 12.73 6.54
CA GLU A 87 22.36 11.93 7.44
C GLU A 87 23.09 10.70 8.01
N HIS A 88 24.17 10.26 7.37
CA HIS A 88 24.89 9.04 7.75
C HIS A 88 26.39 9.24 7.76
N PHE A 89 27.01 9.04 8.91
CA PHE A 89 28.46 9.05 9.03
C PHE A 89 29.06 7.70 8.59
N GLY A 90 30.11 7.75 7.78
CA GLY A 90 30.75 6.54 7.24
C GLY A 90 29.86 5.77 6.25
N LEU A 91 29.90 4.46 6.29
CA LEU A 91 29.11 3.55 5.44
C LEU A 91 29.37 3.73 3.93
N GLU A 92 30.58 4.11 3.53
CA GLU A 92 30.97 4.47 2.16
C GLU A 92 30.54 3.42 1.12
N LYS A 93 30.80 2.13 1.41
CA LYS A 93 30.41 1.03 0.50
C LYS A 93 28.91 0.93 0.30
N VAL A 94 28.13 1.19 1.36
CA VAL A 94 26.65 1.14 1.32
C VAL A 94 26.14 2.33 0.55
N LYS A 95 26.64 3.53 0.83
CA LYS A 95 26.27 4.77 0.11
C LYS A 95 26.57 4.64 -1.38
N THR A 96 27.78 4.22 -1.75
CA THR A 96 28.13 3.98 -3.16
C THR A 96 27.14 3.02 -3.83
N ARG A 97 26.83 1.89 -3.20
CA ARG A 97 25.89 0.92 -3.76
C ARG A 97 24.47 1.49 -3.93
N VAL A 98 24.03 2.31 -2.99
CA VAL A 98 22.74 3.00 -3.06
C VAL A 98 22.73 4.01 -4.21
N LEU A 99 23.78 4.83 -4.32
CA LEU A 99 23.92 5.83 -5.38
C LEU A 99 24.00 5.18 -6.76
N ASP A 100 24.74 4.08 -6.93
CA ASP A 100 24.74 3.28 -8.16
C ASP A 100 23.33 2.81 -8.54
N HIS A 101 22.58 2.32 -7.54
CA HIS A 101 21.20 1.89 -7.77
C HIS A 101 20.30 3.04 -8.23
N LEU A 102 20.41 4.21 -7.60
CA LEU A 102 19.65 5.41 -7.96
C LEU A 102 20.05 5.92 -9.35
N ALA A 103 21.34 5.96 -9.67
CA ALA A 103 21.86 6.38 -10.97
C ALA A 103 21.36 5.46 -12.11
N VAL A 104 21.42 4.14 -11.91
CA VAL A 104 20.88 3.18 -12.89
C VAL A 104 19.38 3.39 -13.10
N ARG A 105 18.66 3.68 -12.03
CA ARG A 105 17.20 3.94 -12.10
C ARG A 105 16.91 5.23 -12.85
N GLN A 106 17.69 6.30 -12.61
CA GLN A 106 17.57 7.56 -13.33
C GLN A 106 17.79 7.37 -14.83
N LEU A 107 18.84 6.64 -15.21
CA LEU A 107 19.19 6.40 -16.61
C LEU A 107 18.18 5.52 -17.35
N LYS A 108 17.67 4.48 -16.70
CA LYS A 108 16.78 3.51 -17.34
C LYS A 108 15.31 3.90 -17.30
N GLY A 109 14.89 4.85 -16.46
CA GLY A 109 13.48 5.12 -16.18
C GLY A 109 12.74 3.86 -15.69
N ALA A 110 13.48 2.88 -15.16
CA ALA A 110 12.98 1.55 -14.93
C ALA A 110 12.11 1.46 -13.68
N THR A 111 10.93 0.90 -13.84
CA THR A 111 10.04 0.57 -12.74
C THR A 111 10.47 -0.68 -11.96
N ARG A 112 11.30 -1.54 -12.56
CA ARG A 112 11.82 -2.76 -11.94
C ARG A 112 13.31 -2.67 -11.70
N GLY A 113 13.73 -2.89 -10.47
CA GLY A 113 15.14 -2.95 -10.04
C GLY A 113 15.35 -4.09 -9.06
N PRO A 114 16.62 -4.40 -8.73
CA PRO A 114 16.94 -5.38 -7.70
C PRO A 114 16.41 -4.91 -6.34
N ILE A 115 16.03 -5.87 -5.50
CA ILE A 115 15.72 -5.63 -4.10
C ILE A 115 17.05 -5.44 -3.36
N LEU A 116 17.19 -4.32 -2.64
CA LEU A 116 18.36 -4.06 -1.80
C LEU A 116 18.19 -4.78 -0.46
N CYS A 117 19.18 -5.59 -0.09
CA CYS A 117 19.21 -6.26 1.19
C CYS A 117 20.36 -5.70 2.04
N PHE A 118 20.01 -5.10 3.19
CA PHE A 118 20.99 -4.59 4.16
C PHE A 118 21.20 -5.59 5.27
N VAL A 119 22.43 -6.09 5.40
CA VAL A 119 22.83 -7.06 6.41
C VAL A 119 23.84 -6.43 7.38
N GLY A 120 23.62 -6.58 8.68
CA GLY A 120 24.50 -6.04 9.71
C GLY A 120 23.88 -6.16 11.10
N PRO A 121 24.65 -5.88 12.16
CA PRO A 121 24.16 -5.93 13.53
C PRO A 121 23.04 -4.90 13.78
N PRO A 122 22.26 -5.03 14.86
CA PRO A 122 21.27 -4.03 15.26
C PRO A 122 21.94 -2.67 15.53
N GLY A 123 21.21 -1.58 15.30
CA GLY A 123 21.66 -0.22 15.62
C GLY A 123 22.62 0.44 14.62
N VAL A 124 23.05 -0.24 13.56
CA VAL A 124 23.99 0.33 12.54
C VAL A 124 23.34 1.23 11.49
N GLY A 125 22.03 1.47 11.57
CA GLY A 125 21.34 2.40 10.68
C GLY A 125 20.69 1.77 9.44
N LYS A 126 20.45 0.44 9.39
CA LYS A 126 19.80 -0.22 8.23
C LYS A 126 18.47 0.43 7.82
N THR A 127 17.59 0.66 8.79
CA THR A 127 16.27 1.26 8.54
C THR A 127 16.37 2.77 8.26
N SER A 128 17.33 3.48 8.87
CA SER A 128 17.50 4.91 8.63
C SER A 128 18.01 5.18 7.21
N ILE A 129 18.97 4.41 6.70
CA ILE A 129 19.46 4.58 5.33
C ILE A 129 18.34 4.29 4.29
N ALA A 130 17.46 3.35 4.56
CA ALA A 130 16.31 3.09 3.70
C ALA A 130 15.31 4.27 3.69
N ARG A 131 15.18 4.98 4.80
CA ARG A 131 14.37 6.21 4.86
C ARG A 131 15.01 7.35 4.08
N SER A 132 16.33 7.51 4.18
CA SER A 132 17.06 8.52 3.40
C SER A 132 16.98 8.25 1.90
N ILE A 133 16.98 6.98 1.48
CA ILE A 133 16.72 6.60 0.09
C ILE A 133 15.31 7.06 -0.36
N ALA A 134 14.29 6.84 0.47
CA ALA A 134 12.94 7.27 0.15
C ALA A 134 12.85 8.80 -0.01
N HIS A 135 13.50 9.54 0.89
CA HIS A 135 13.58 10.99 0.82
C HIS A 135 14.30 11.48 -0.44
N ALA A 136 15.45 10.87 -0.76
CA ALA A 136 16.23 11.21 -1.95
C ALA A 136 15.46 10.94 -3.25
N MET A 137 14.55 9.98 -3.25
CA MET A 137 13.67 9.66 -4.38
C MET A 137 12.39 10.49 -4.44
N GLY A 138 12.09 11.33 -3.45
CA GLY A 138 10.80 12.00 -3.32
C GLY A 138 9.63 11.06 -3.04
N ARG A 139 9.91 9.83 -2.57
CA ARG A 139 8.89 8.81 -2.32
C ARG A 139 8.49 8.73 -0.86
N LYS A 140 7.25 8.33 -0.64
CA LYS A 140 6.80 7.99 0.71
C LYS A 140 7.49 6.72 1.21
N PHE A 141 7.60 6.59 2.54
CA PHE A 141 8.28 5.49 3.20
C PHE A 141 7.28 4.63 3.97
N VAL A 142 7.34 3.32 3.77
CA VAL A 142 6.52 2.34 4.51
C VAL A 142 7.44 1.31 5.14
N LYS A 143 7.33 1.16 6.45
CA LYS A 143 8.03 0.11 7.20
C LYS A 143 7.05 -0.99 7.57
N ILE A 144 7.38 -2.22 7.23
CA ILE A 144 6.61 -3.42 7.57
C ILE A 144 7.50 -4.31 8.42
N ALA A 145 7.12 -4.44 9.69
CA ALA A 145 7.80 -5.36 10.59
C ALA A 145 7.39 -6.81 10.26
N LEU A 146 8.38 -7.65 9.99
CA LEU A 146 8.18 -9.08 9.74
C LEU A 146 8.53 -9.93 10.97
N GLY A 147 9.16 -9.33 11.99
CA GLY A 147 9.51 -9.99 13.24
C GLY A 147 8.29 -10.58 13.92
N GLY A 148 8.37 -11.87 14.25
CA GLY A 148 7.26 -12.58 14.90
C GLY A 148 6.14 -13.04 13.98
N VAL A 149 6.19 -12.73 12.68
CA VAL A 149 5.23 -13.26 11.70
C VAL A 149 5.44 -14.75 11.54
N ARG A 150 4.42 -15.53 11.90
CA ARG A 150 4.43 -17.00 11.78
C ARG A 150 3.54 -17.48 10.65
N ASP A 151 2.53 -16.69 10.28
CA ASP A 151 1.55 -17.02 9.25
C ASP A 151 1.77 -16.17 8.00
N GLU A 152 1.90 -16.83 6.86
CA GLU A 152 1.96 -16.20 5.54
C GLU A 152 0.73 -15.31 5.28
N ALA A 153 -0.40 -15.66 5.86
CA ALA A 153 -1.63 -14.88 5.74
C ALA A 153 -1.52 -13.46 6.33
N GLU A 154 -0.64 -13.22 7.30
CA GLU A 154 -0.39 -11.86 7.80
C GLU A 154 0.22 -10.95 6.73
N ILE A 155 1.04 -11.50 5.84
CA ILE A 155 1.69 -10.73 4.76
C ILE A 155 0.77 -10.61 3.56
N ARG A 156 0.18 -11.73 3.12
CA ARG A 156 -0.68 -11.83 1.95
C ARG A 156 -2.11 -11.36 2.18
N GLY A 157 -2.60 -11.46 3.40
CA GLY A 157 -4.01 -11.28 3.77
C GLY A 157 -4.76 -12.60 3.86
N HIS A 158 -5.84 -12.60 4.61
CA HIS A 158 -6.75 -13.73 4.74
C HIS A 158 -7.71 -13.81 3.54
N ARG A 159 -8.25 -15.00 3.30
CA ARG A 159 -9.31 -15.15 2.31
C ARG A 159 -10.53 -14.35 2.76
N LYS A 160 -11.08 -13.52 1.88
CA LYS A 160 -12.23 -12.63 2.15
C LYS A 160 -13.49 -13.33 2.69
N THR A 161 -13.58 -14.64 2.56
CA THR A 161 -14.74 -15.44 3.04
C THR A 161 -14.76 -15.67 4.55
N TYR A 162 -13.67 -15.36 5.24
CA TYR A 162 -13.60 -15.47 6.69
C TYR A 162 -14.11 -14.20 7.36
N VAL A 163 -14.94 -14.32 8.39
CA VAL A 163 -15.34 -13.21 9.26
C VAL A 163 -14.08 -12.70 9.97
N GLY A 164 -13.83 -11.39 9.86
CA GLY A 164 -12.59 -10.78 10.37
C GLY A 164 -11.38 -10.95 9.43
N ALA A 165 -11.60 -11.29 8.15
CA ALA A 165 -10.53 -11.31 7.15
C ALA A 165 -9.89 -9.93 7.04
N MET A 166 -8.57 -9.86 7.23
CA MET A 166 -7.81 -8.63 7.14
C MET A 166 -6.94 -8.61 5.87
N PRO A 167 -6.79 -7.45 5.22
CA PRO A 167 -5.82 -7.30 4.13
C PRO A 167 -4.40 -7.54 4.66
N GLY A 168 -3.52 -8.05 3.80
CA GLY A 168 -2.14 -8.29 4.17
C GLY A 168 -1.39 -7.00 4.52
N ARG A 169 -0.32 -7.12 5.31
CA ARG A 169 0.48 -5.98 5.79
C ARG A 169 0.99 -5.07 4.67
N LEU A 170 1.28 -5.63 3.49
CA LEU A 170 1.67 -4.84 2.32
C LEU A 170 0.54 -3.91 1.86
N MET A 171 -0.69 -4.42 1.75
CA MET A 171 -1.84 -3.61 1.35
C MET A 171 -2.22 -2.58 2.41
N GLN A 172 -2.13 -2.96 3.70
CA GLN A 172 -2.31 -2.01 4.80
C GLN A 172 -1.28 -0.87 4.74
N GLY A 173 -0.02 -1.19 4.48
CA GLY A 173 1.05 -0.19 4.34
C GLY A 173 0.81 0.76 3.17
N LEU A 174 0.37 0.27 2.01
CA LEU A 174 0.01 1.09 0.85
C LEU A 174 -1.18 2.03 1.15
N ARG A 175 -2.23 1.49 1.77
CA ARG A 175 -3.40 2.24 2.21
C ARG A 175 -3.02 3.37 3.17
N GLN A 176 -2.22 3.07 4.21
CA GLN A 176 -1.78 4.07 5.21
C GLN A 176 -0.88 5.14 4.61
N CYS A 177 0.01 4.79 3.69
CA CYS A 177 0.89 5.77 3.08
C CYS A 177 0.20 6.63 2.00
N GLY A 178 -0.91 6.17 1.44
CA GLY A 178 -1.66 6.89 0.42
C GLY A 178 -0.84 7.17 -0.86
N SER A 179 0.05 6.25 -1.24
CA SER A 179 0.81 6.31 -2.49
C SER A 179 1.01 4.92 -3.05
N ARG A 180 0.94 4.79 -4.37
CA ARG A 180 1.12 3.53 -5.09
C ARG A 180 2.59 3.11 -5.21
N ASN A 181 3.52 4.06 -5.13
CA ASN A 181 4.95 3.86 -5.36
C ASN A 181 5.85 4.19 -4.16
N PRO A 182 5.51 3.82 -2.92
CA PRO A 182 6.39 4.08 -1.79
C PRO A 182 7.66 3.23 -1.85
N VAL A 183 8.67 3.62 -1.08
CA VAL A 183 9.76 2.74 -0.70
C VAL A 183 9.28 1.89 0.46
N VAL A 184 9.22 0.59 0.25
CA VAL A 184 8.80 -0.38 1.26
C VAL A 184 10.02 -1.03 1.88
N VAL A 185 10.11 -0.99 3.20
CA VAL A 185 11.13 -1.68 3.99
C VAL A 185 10.49 -2.84 4.72
N LEU A 186 11.01 -4.03 4.45
CA LEU A 186 10.69 -5.22 5.22
C LEU A 186 11.76 -5.34 6.31
N ASP A 187 11.34 -5.12 7.55
CA ASP A 187 12.24 -5.08 8.71
C ASP A 187 11.94 -6.26 9.65
N GLU A 188 12.95 -6.65 10.41
CA GLU A 188 12.85 -7.78 11.36
C GLU A 188 11.76 -7.61 12.39
#